data_5cbe1b335d96978e7ac7b96d88ffa393
#
_entry.id   5cbe1b335d96978e7ac7b96d88ffa393
#
_cell.length_a   1.000
_cell.length_b   1.000
_cell.length_c   1.000
_cell.angle_alpha   90.00
_cell.angle_beta   90.00
_cell.angle_gamma   90.00
#
_symmetry.space_group_name_H-M   'P 1'
#
loop_
_entity.id
_entity.type
_entity.pdbx_description
1 polymer ?
#
loop_
_entity_poly.entity_id
_entity_poly.type
_entity_poly.pdbx_seq_one_letter_code
_entity_poly.pdbx_strand_id
1 'polypeptide(L)'
;CALPIYGFNPHHLQLADACEFFIGQGCKVGLGGHLMGQKVTDQVAEMRSLPAGIDQRSPARHPDWLGPDDLALKINEIREATDGQIPIQLKLGAARVYDDVRMAVKTDPDSIYIDGMEGSTGAGPHLATEETGIPGIAAIRQARKALDDLGMSGKISLVYAGGIRNGGDVAKAIALGADAIAIGHSSMMALNCNKDI
;
A
#
# COMPACT_ATOMS: atom_id res chain seq x y z
N CYS A 1 -4.11 0.64 -8.66
CA CYS A 1 -3.14 -0.18 -7.96
C CYS A 1 -2.09 -0.72 -8.93
N ALA A 2 -0.83 -0.41 -8.73
CA ALA A 2 0.23 -0.58 -9.71
C ALA A 2 1.12 -1.82 -9.52
N LEU A 3 0.59 -2.91 -9.00
CA LEU A 3 1.31 -4.19 -9.10
C LEU A 3 0.93 -4.86 -10.42
N PRO A 4 1.91 -5.39 -11.20
CA PRO A 4 1.63 -6.10 -12.45
C PRO A 4 0.60 -7.23 -12.31
N ILE A 5 0.60 -7.88 -11.15
CA ILE A 5 -0.36 -8.96 -10.80
C ILE A 5 -1.84 -8.51 -10.77
N TYR A 6 -2.11 -7.21 -10.73
CA TYR A 6 -3.49 -6.69 -10.71
C TYR A 6 -4.01 -6.28 -12.09
N GLY A 7 -3.20 -6.45 -13.15
CA GLY A 7 -3.63 -6.17 -14.52
C GLY A 7 -3.89 -4.69 -14.79
N PHE A 8 -3.09 -3.79 -14.18
CA PHE A 8 -3.20 -2.35 -14.39
C PHE A 8 -3.02 -1.97 -15.86
N ASN A 9 -3.87 -1.10 -16.37
CA ASN A 9 -3.81 -0.59 -17.74
C ASN A 9 -4.30 0.88 -17.81
N PRO A 10 -4.04 1.62 -18.91
CA PRO A 10 -4.42 3.03 -19.04
C PRO A 10 -5.91 3.32 -18.89
N HIS A 11 -6.78 2.37 -19.24
CA HIS A 11 -8.23 2.55 -19.07
C HIS A 11 -8.61 2.70 -17.59
N HIS A 12 -7.88 2.05 -16.67
CA HIS A 12 -8.11 2.21 -15.24
C HIS A 12 -7.85 3.65 -14.77
N LEU A 13 -6.87 4.35 -15.38
CA LEU A 13 -6.60 5.76 -15.03
C LEU A 13 -7.76 6.68 -15.40
N GLN A 14 -8.45 6.41 -16.51
CA GLN A 14 -9.59 7.21 -16.95
C GLN A 14 -10.81 7.11 -16.02
N LEU A 15 -10.88 6.01 -15.26
CA LEU A 15 -11.98 5.73 -14.33
C LEU A 15 -11.61 5.96 -12.87
N ALA A 16 -10.34 6.25 -12.59
CA ALA A 16 -9.83 6.33 -11.22
C ALA A 16 -10.07 7.73 -10.62
N ASP A 17 -10.50 7.76 -9.37
CA ASP A 17 -10.54 8.97 -8.54
C ASP A 17 -9.19 9.23 -7.82
N ALA A 18 -8.33 8.23 -7.75
CA ALA A 18 -6.98 8.30 -7.20
C ALA A 18 -6.11 7.16 -7.72
N CYS A 19 -4.79 7.33 -7.70
CA CYS A 19 -3.82 6.30 -8.05
C CYS A 19 -2.92 5.97 -6.86
N GLU A 20 -2.75 4.66 -6.56
CA GLU A 20 -1.83 4.21 -5.53
C GLU A 20 -0.65 3.45 -6.13
N PHE A 21 0.57 3.93 -5.84
CA PHE A 21 1.78 3.15 -6.03
C PHE A 21 2.02 2.26 -4.82
N PHE A 22 1.83 0.98 -5.02
CA PHE A 22 1.97 -0.02 -3.98
C PHE A 22 3.41 -0.54 -3.93
N ILE A 23 4.22 -0.03 -2.99
CA ILE A 23 5.62 -0.46 -2.79
C ILE A 23 5.67 -1.73 -1.95
N GLY A 24 4.76 -1.87 -0.98
CA GLY A 24 4.69 -3.03 -0.11
C GLY A 24 3.53 -2.96 0.88
N GLN A 25 3.47 -3.95 1.74
CA GLN A 25 2.47 -4.02 2.82
C GLN A 25 3.12 -4.50 4.11
N GLY A 26 2.48 -4.23 5.25
CA GLY A 26 3.07 -4.33 6.57
C GLY A 26 3.55 -5.73 6.96
N CYS A 27 2.74 -6.77 6.71
CA CYS A 27 3.06 -8.13 7.13
C CYS A 27 4.14 -8.84 6.30
N LYS A 28 4.57 -8.24 5.20
CA LYS A 28 5.62 -8.80 4.34
C LYS A 28 6.40 -7.70 3.62
N VAL A 29 6.99 -6.82 4.40
CA VAL A 29 7.80 -5.72 3.89
C VAL A 29 8.93 -6.24 2.99
N GLY A 30 9.07 -5.65 1.81
CA GLY A 30 10.10 -6.03 0.84
C GLY A 30 9.79 -7.29 0.03
N LEU A 31 8.59 -7.83 0.13
CA LEU A 31 8.12 -8.95 -0.69
C LEU A 31 7.00 -8.51 -1.64
N GLY A 32 6.94 -9.15 -2.80
CA GLY A 32 5.91 -8.90 -3.80
C GLY A 32 4.58 -9.58 -3.47
N GLY A 33 3.59 -9.36 -4.34
CA GLY A 33 2.30 -10.04 -4.29
C GLY A 33 2.41 -11.51 -4.71
N HIS A 34 1.57 -12.35 -4.11
CA HIS A 34 1.49 -13.77 -4.43
C HIS A 34 0.02 -14.21 -4.39
N LEU A 35 -0.42 -14.85 -5.46
CA LEU A 35 -1.71 -15.50 -5.56
C LEU A 35 -1.51 -16.90 -6.12
N MET A 36 -1.85 -17.92 -5.34
CA MET A 36 -1.70 -19.32 -5.73
C MET A 36 -2.64 -19.67 -6.89
N GLY A 37 -2.18 -20.49 -7.81
CA GLY A 37 -2.92 -20.90 -9.00
C GLY A 37 -4.31 -21.47 -8.70
N GLN A 38 -4.47 -22.18 -7.58
CA GLN A 38 -5.75 -22.71 -7.11
C GLN A 38 -6.82 -21.63 -6.89
N LYS A 39 -6.40 -20.38 -6.61
CA LYS A 39 -7.28 -19.21 -6.41
C LYS A 39 -7.45 -18.38 -7.69
N VAL A 40 -6.71 -18.70 -8.74
CA VAL A 40 -6.80 -18.01 -10.04
C VAL A 40 -7.86 -18.70 -10.89
N THR A 41 -9.13 -18.43 -10.58
CA THR A 41 -10.27 -18.85 -11.38
C THR A 41 -10.30 -18.13 -12.74
N ASP A 42 -11.10 -18.61 -13.69
CA ASP A 42 -11.27 -17.94 -14.99
C ASP A 42 -11.69 -16.48 -14.83
N GLN A 43 -12.57 -16.17 -13.88
CA GLN A 43 -13.00 -14.81 -13.57
C GLN A 43 -11.84 -13.94 -13.08
N VAL A 44 -11.01 -14.47 -12.18
CA VAL A 44 -9.83 -13.75 -11.66
C VAL A 44 -8.78 -13.55 -12.76
N ALA A 45 -8.59 -14.56 -13.60
CA ALA A 45 -7.69 -14.51 -14.74
C ALA A 45 -8.10 -13.42 -15.74
N GLU A 46 -9.38 -13.35 -16.09
CA GLU A 46 -9.93 -12.32 -16.96
C GLU A 46 -9.76 -10.93 -16.36
N MET A 47 -10.16 -10.72 -15.09
CA MET A 47 -10.02 -9.44 -14.39
C MET A 47 -8.58 -8.92 -14.34
N ARG A 48 -7.60 -9.80 -14.28
CA ARG A 48 -6.18 -9.46 -14.14
C ARG A 48 -5.40 -9.57 -15.43
N SER A 49 -6.05 -9.98 -16.52
CA SER A 49 -5.39 -10.23 -17.82
C SER A 49 -4.22 -11.22 -17.71
N LEU A 50 -4.39 -12.29 -16.94
CA LEU A 50 -3.38 -13.30 -16.64
C LEU A 50 -3.92 -14.70 -16.87
N PRO A 51 -3.06 -15.73 -17.08
CA PRO A 51 -3.51 -17.11 -17.27
C PRO A 51 -4.21 -17.67 -16.03
N ALA A 52 -5.30 -18.43 -16.23
CA ALA A 52 -5.98 -19.14 -15.15
C ALA A 52 -5.15 -20.33 -14.64
N GLY A 53 -5.34 -20.70 -13.38
CA GLY A 53 -4.77 -21.89 -12.77
C GLY A 53 -3.26 -21.84 -12.52
N ILE A 54 -2.59 -20.70 -12.77
CA ILE A 54 -1.14 -20.53 -12.62
C ILE A 54 -0.87 -19.55 -11.48
N ASP A 55 0.15 -19.84 -10.66
CA ASP A 55 0.62 -18.94 -9.60
C ASP A 55 0.98 -17.57 -10.17
N GLN A 56 0.39 -16.53 -9.60
CA GLN A 56 0.68 -15.15 -9.96
C GLN A 56 1.58 -14.53 -8.90
N ARG A 57 2.76 -14.11 -9.32
CA ARG A 57 3.75 -13.48 -8.45
C ARG A 57 4.18 -12.16 -9.05
N SER A 58 4.24 -11.12 -8.24
CA SER A 58 4.90 -9.90 -8.60
C SER A 58 6.31 -9.85 -7.98
N PRO A 59 7.26 -9.14 -8.61
CA PRO A 59 8.58 -8.94 -8.02
C PRO A 59 8.48 -8.18 -6.69
N ALA A 60 9.53 -8.28 -5.87
CA ALA A 60 9.64 -7.57 -4.60
C ALA A 60 9.67 -6.05 -4.75
N ARG A 61 10.03 -5.58 -5.92
CA ARG A 61 9.97 -4.16 -6.34
C ARG A 61 9.53 -4.07 -7.80
N HIS A 62 9.06 -2.92 -8.19
CA HIS A 62 8.72 -2.67 -9.59
C HIS A 62 9.97 -2.78 -10.48
N PRO A 63 9.86 -3.43 -11.64
CA PRO A 63 11.01 -3.66 -12.52
C PRO A 63 11.51 -2.39 -13.22
N ASP A 64 10.67 -1.37 -13.35
CA ASP A 64 10.91 -0.17 -14.13
C ASP A 64 11.39 1.05 -13.29
N TRP A 65 11.65 0.86 -12.00
CA TRP A 65 12.34 1.86 -11.19
C TRP A 65 13.27 1.24 -10.14
N LEU A 66 14.38 1.91 -9.84
CA LEU A 66 15.39 1.47 -8.88
C LEU A 66 15.44 2.33 -7.62
N GLY A 67 14.89 3.53 -7.67
CA GLY A 67 14.95 4.47 -6.58
C GLY A 67 13.89 5.57 -6.66
N PRO A 68 13.94 6.55 -5.75
CA PRO A 68 12.95 7.64 -5.69
C PRO A 68 12.95 8.52 -6.94
N ASP A 69 14.09 8.69 -7.61
CA ASP A 69 14.17 9.53 -8.80
C ASP A 69 13.39 8.91 -9.97
N ASP A 70 13.55 7.60 -10.19
CA ASP A 70 12.76 6.87 -11.20
C ASP A 70 11.27 6.85 -10.82
N LEU A 71 10.95 6.68 -9.54
CA LEU A 71 9.57 6.71 -9.06
C LEU A 71 8.94 8.09 -9.25
N ALA A 72 9.70 9.17 -9.07
CA ALA A 72 9.23 10.53 -9.36
C ALA A 72 8.87 10.70 -10.85
N LEU A 73 9.64 10.12 -11.77
CA LEU A 73 9.32 10.11 -13.19
C LEU A 73 8.00 9.36 -13.44
N LYS A 74 7.79 8.22 -12.81
CA LYS A 74 6.54 7.45 -12.93
C LYS A 74 5.32 8.19 -12.38
N ILE A 75 5.49 8.90 -11.27
CA ILE A 75 4.44 9.74 -10.72
C ILE A 75 4.08 10.86 -11.69
N ASN A 76 5.09 11.51 -12.30
CA ASN A 76 4.88 12.55 -13.29
C ASN A 76 4.18 12.03 -14.55
N GLU A 77 4.56 10.83 -15.04
CA GLU A 77 3.84 10.18 -16.15
C GLU A 77 2.34 9.99 -15.84
N ILE A 78 1.99 9.58 -14.62
CA ILE A 78 0.57 9.45 -14.22
C ILE A 78 -0.09 10.82 -14.12
N ARG A 79 0.59 11.84 -13.57
CA ARG A 79 0.07 13.20 -13.52
C ARG A 79 -0.21 13.76 -14.92
N GLU A 80 0.71 13.58 -15.85
CA GLU A 80 0.51 13.98 -17.24
C GLU A 80 -0.64 13.22 -17.90
N ALA A 81 -0.71 11.89 -17.72
CA ALA A 81 -1.77 11.05 -18.29
C ALA A 81 -3.17 11.36 -17.75
N THR A 82 -3.27 12.04 -16.62
CA THR A 82 -4.53 12.38 -15.94
C THR A 82 -4.77 13.90 -15.86
N ASP A 83 -3.97 14.69 -16.56
CA ASP A 83 -3.98 16.18 -16.48
C ASP A 83 -3.92 16.69 -15.02
N GLY A 84 -3.26 15.94 -14.14
CA GLY A 84 -3.16 16.24 -12.71
C GLY A 84 -4.50 16.18 -11.94
N GLN A 85 -5.52 15.54 -12.50
CA GLN A 85 -6.87 15.55 -11.92
C GLN A 85 -7.04 14.59 -10.75
N ILE A 86 -6.17 13.56 -10.63
CA ILE A 86 -6.29 12.57 -9.56
C ILE A 86 -5.10 12.63 -8.60
N PRO A 87 -5.34 12.48 -7.29
CA PRO A 87 -4.27 12.41 -6.30
C PRO A 87 -3.50 11.10 -6.41
N ILE A 88 -2.21 11.17 -6.04
CA ILE A 88 -1.29 10.03 -6.06
C ILE A 88 -0.86 9.68 -4.65
N GLN A 89 -1.05 8.43 -4.28
CA GLN A 89 -0.68 7.85 -2.99
C GLN A 89 0.49 6.89 -3.13
N LEU A 90 1.44 6.94 -2.20
CA LEU A 90 2.46 5.91 -2.04
C LEU A 90 2.13 5.03 -0.83
N LYS A 91 1.99 3.73 -1.05
CA LYS A 91 1.83 2.75 0.03
C LYS A 91 3.15 2.08 0.36
N LEU A 92 3.53 2.15 1.64
CA LEU A 92 4.75 1.59 2.21
C LEU A 92 4.40 0.60 3.34
N GLY A 93 5.08 -0.54 3.38
CA GLY A 93 5.10 -1.37 4.58
C GLY A 93 6.00 -0.75 5.66
N ALA A 94 5.57 -0.82 6.90
CA ALA A 94 6.30 -0.20 8.02
C ALA A 94 7.58 -0.97 8.35
N ALA A 95 8.73 -0.41 8.02
CA ALA A 95 10.06 -0.91 8.38
C ALA A 95 10.93 0.23 8.92
N ARG A 96 11.74 0.88 8.09
CA ARG A 96 12.51 2.08 8.46
C ARG A 96 11.70 3.34 8.18
N VAL A 97 10.56 3.45 8.81
CA VAL A 97 9.49 4.38 8.44
C VAL A 97 9.96 5.84 8.33
N TYR A 98 10.78 6.30 9.27
CA TYR A 98 11.28 7.67 9.23
C TYR A 98 12.08 7.97 7.95
N ASP A 99 13.00 7.06 7.58
CA ASP A 99 13.82 7.23 6.38
C ASP A 99 13.04 6.97 5.11
N ASP A 100 12.17 5.95 5.11
CA ASP A 100 11.35 5.58 3.95
C ASP A 100 10.38 6.73 3.59
N VAL A 101 9.76 7.38 4.57
CA VAL A 101 8.91 8.56 4.36
C VAL A 101 9.71 9.74 3.79
N ARG A 102 10.93 9.98 4.29
CA ARG A 102 11.79 11.03 3.74
C ARG A 102 12.19 10.78 2.28
N MET A 103 12.38 9.50 1.92
CA MET A 103 12.62 9.13 0.52
C MET A 103 11.34 9.28 -0.33
N ALA A 104 10.19 8.87 0.21
CA ALA A 104 8.90 9.00 -0.45
C ALA A 104 8.54 10.47 -0.76
N VAL A 105 8.80 11.38 0.17
CA VAL A 105 8.55 12.83 -0.02
C VAL A 105 9.27 13.39 -1.24
N LYS A 106 10.45 12.86 -1.62
CA LYS A 106 11.19 13.31 -2.80
C LYS A 106 10.46 13.03 -4.13
N THR A 107 9.50 12.13 -4.11
CA THR A 107 8.72 11.75 -5.32
C THR A 107 7.45 12.58 -5.48
N ASP A 108 7.20 13.54 -4.57
CA ASP A 108 6.08 14.47 -4.58
C ASP A 108 4.69 13.79 -4.62
N PRO A 109 4.37 12.86 -3.70
CA PRO A 109 3.05 12.26 -3.61
C PRO A 109 2.07 13.19 -2.88
N ASP A 110 0.78 13.04 -3.13
CA ASP A 110 -0.28 13.75 -2.40
C ASP A 110 -0.56 13.12 -1.03
N SER A 111 -0.33 11.81 -0.92
CA SER A 111 -0.46 11.08 0.34
C SER A 111 0.55 9.94 0.47
N ILE A 112 0.90 9.63 1.70
CA ILE A 112 1.73 8.47 2.07
C ILE A 112 0.91 7.56 2.96
N TYR A 113 0.81 6.29 2.57
CA TYR A 113 0.08 5.27 3.29
C TYR A 113 1.07 4.34 3.99
N ILE A 114 1.06 4.33 5.31
CA ILE A 114 1.89 3.45 6.12
C ILE A 114 1.06 2.26 6.61
N ASP A 115 1.51 1.06 6.27
CA ASP A 115 0.89 -0.21 6.67
C ASP A 115 1.74 -0.89 7.74
N GLY A 116 1.21 -0.98 8.97
CA GLY A 116 1.89 -1.64 10.08
C GLY A 116 2.02 -3.16 9.88
N MET A 117 2.89 -3.82 10.66
CA MET A 117 3.09 -5.27 10.58
C MET A 117 1.79 -6.08 10.76
N GLU A 118 0.78 -5.52 11.38
CA GLU A 118 -0.55 -6.09 11.54
C GLU A 118 -1.37 -6.03 10.24
N GLY A 119 -0.93 -5.26 9.25
CA GLY A 119 -1.53 -5.16 7.91
C GLY A 119 -1.30 -6.44 7.13
N SER A 120 -2.23 -7.36 7.26
CA SER A 120 -2.06 -8.75 6.87
C SER A 120 -2.61 -9.07 5.48
N THR A 121 -2.15 -10.17 4.95
CA THR A 121 -2.66 -10.82 3.74
C THR A 121 -2.68 -12.33 3.97
N GLY A 122 -3.63 -13.04 3.36
CA GLY A 122 -3.64 -14.50 3.41
C GLY A 122 -2.55 -15.19 2.58
N ALA A 123 -1.65 -14.42 1.96
CA ALA A 123 -0.62 -14.91 1.03
C ALA A 123 0.81 -14.50 1.44
N GLY A 124 1.06 -14.29 2.73
CA GLY A 124 2.40 -14.02 3.26
C GLY A 124 3.14 -15.29 3.63
N PRO A 125 4.46 -15.43 3.32
CA PRO A 125 5.28 -16.46 3.92
C PRO A 125 5.34 -16.30 5.43
N HIS A 126 5.26 -17.41 6.18
CA HIS A 126 5.22 -17.42 7.64
C HIS A 126 6.36 -16.60 8.27
N LEU A 127 7.59 -16.87 7.82
CA LEU A 127 8.76 -16.14 8.30
C LEU A 127 8.65 -14.62 8.10
N ALA A 128 8.15 -14.18 6.94
CA ALA A 128 8.01 -12.75 6.68
C ALA A 128 6.92 -12.13 7.56
N THR A 129 5.82 -12.83 7.75
CA THR A 129 4.70 -12.35 8.56
C THR A 129 5.07 -12.18 10.03
N GLU A 130 5.96 -13.01 10.56
CA GLU A 130 6.38 -12.97 11.96
C GLU A 130 7.61 -12.09 12.21
N GLU A 131 8.53 -12.01 11.24
CA GLU A 131 9.87 -11.47 11.48
C GLU A 131 10.11 -10.13 10.74
N THR A 132 9.17 -9.63 9.94
CA THR A 132 9.35 -8.37 9.21
C THR A 132 8.34 -7.31 9.63
N GLY A 133 8.76 -6.04 9.43
CA GLY A 133 7.92 -4.91 9.78
C GLY A 133 8.03 -4.49 11.24
N ILE A 134 7.32 -3.41 11.56
CA ILE A 134 7.18 -2.91 12.94
C ILE A 134 5.71 -2.64 13.25
N PRO A 135 5.31 -2.64 14.53
CA PRO A 135 3.95 -2.32 14.93
C PRO A 135 3.53 -0.95 14.40
N GLY A 136 2.34 -0.91 13.81
CA GLY A 136 1.84 0.29 13.14
C GLY A 136 1.72 1.50 14.06
N ILE A 137 1.37 1.29 15.32
CA ILE A 137 1.26 2.38 16.30
C ILE A 137 2.61 3.09 16.53
N ALA A 138 3.72 2.36 16.43
CA ALA A 138 5.06 2.94 16.48
C ALA A 138 5.45 3.60 15.16
N ALA A 139 4.94 3.06 14.05
CA ALA A 139 5.20 3.57 12.70
C ALA A 139 4.60 4.96 12.47
N ILE A 140 3.36 5.20 12.93
CA ILE A 140 2.67 6.50 12.75
C ILE A 140 3.53 7.66 13.25
N ARG A 141 4.08 7.54 14.45
CA ARG A 141 4.90 8.63 15.03
C ARG A 141 6.18 8.90 14.26
N GLN A 142 6.81 7.84 13.73
CA GLN A 142 7.99 7.98 12.89
C GLN A 142 7.66 8.68 11.56
N ALA A 143 6.55 8.29 10.93
CA ALA A 143 6.07 8.89 9.70
C ALA A 143 5.73 10.37 9.89
N ARG A 144 4.93 10.69 10.91
CA ARG A 144 4.57 12.08 11.22
C ARG A 144 5.81 12.93 11.50
N LYS A 145 6.74 12.41 12.33
CA LYS A 145 7.99 13.10 12.59
C LYS A 145 8.79 13.41 11.31
N ALA A 146 8.85 12.47 10.38
CA ALA A 146 9.54 12.68 9.11
C ALA A 146 8.89 13.80 8.28
N LEU A 147 7.55 13.84 8.23
CA LEU A 147 6.81 14.92 7.55
C LEU A 147 7.00 16.28 8.25
N ASP A 148 6.99 16.31 9.59
CA ASP A 148 7.22 17.52 10.38
C ASP A 148 8.62 18.08 10.13
N ASP A 149 9.65 17.24 10.23
CA ASP A 149 11.06 17.62 10.03
C ASP A 149 11.34 18.15 8.61
N LEU A 150 10.54 17.72 7.61
CA LEU A 150 10.63 18.19 6.23
C LEU A 150 9.70 19.38 5.93
N GLY A 151 8.88 19.84 6.88
CA GLY A 151 7.90 20.89 6.66
C GLY A 151 6.77 20.48 5.69
N MET A 152 6.47 19.16 5.61
CA MET A 152 5.47 18.59 4.71
C MET A 152 4.18 18.22 5.40
N SER A 153 4.09 18.35 6.73
CA SER A 153 2.84 18.20 7.46
C SER A 153 1.79 19.20 6.97
N GLY A 154 0.58 18.70 6.71
CA GLY A 154 -0.50 19.48 6.12
C GLY A 154 -0.43 19.67 4.59
N LYS A 155 0.67 19.24 3.94
CA LYS A 155 0.80 19.19 2.47
C LYS A 155 0.65 17.77 1.94
N ILE A 156 1.27 16.81 2.61
CA ILE A 156 1.14 15.38 2.30
C ILE A 156 0.29 14.74 3.40
N SER A 157 -0.80 14.09 3.01
CA SER A 157 -1.67 13.39 3.94
C SER A 157 -1.03 12.07 4.39
N LEU A 158 -1.08 11.79 5.69
CA LEU A 158 -0.62 10.53 6.26
C LEU A 158 -1.79 9.58 6.46
N VAL A 159 -1.86 8.52 5.67
CA VAL A 159 -2.83 7.44 5.81
C VAL A 159 -2.19 6.30 6.59
N TYR A 160 -2.93 5.72 7.51
CA TYR A 160 -2.45 4.59 8.30
C TYR A 160 -3.38 3.38 8.21
N ALA A 161 -2.78 2.19 8.14
CA ALA A 161 -3.47 0.91 8.30
C ALA A 161 -2.62 -0.07 9.11
N GLY A 162 -3.27 -1.13 9.55
CA GLY A 162 -2.69 -2.20 10.35
C GLY A 162 -3.28 -2.25 11.75
N GLY A 163 -3.88 -3.38 12.13
CA GLY A 163 -4.37 -3.63 13.47
C GLY A 163 -5.57 -2.80 13.92
N ILE A 164 -6.26 -2.11 13.05
CA ILE A 164 -7.47 -1.33 13.39
C ILE A 164 -8.65 -2.27 13.57
N ARG A 165 -9.20 -2.34 14.78
CA ARG A 165 -10.27 -3.26 15.18
C ARG A 165 -11.56 -2.56 15.58
N ASN A 166 -11.44 -1.33 16.06
CA ASN A 166 -12.58 -0.58 16.61
C ASN A 166 -12.30 0.94 16.57
N GLY A 167 -13.29 1.75 16.92
CA GLY A 167 -13.20 3.21 16.93
C GLY A 167 -12.13 3.76 17.89
N GLY A 168 -11.81 3.04 18.97
CA GLY A 168 -10.73 3.43 19.88
C GLY A 168 -9.35 3.36 19.21
N ASP A 169 -9.12 2.35 18.37
CA ASP A 169 -7.87 2.24 17.60
C ASP A 169 -7.79 3.36 16.57
N VAL A 170 -8.90 3.72 15.93
CA VAL A 170 -8.97 4.88 15.00
C VAL A 170 -8.60 6.18 15.74
N ALA A 171 -9.22 6.45 16.90
CA ALA A 171 -8.94 7.65 17.67
C ALA A 171 -7.48 7.75 18.11
N LYS A 172 -6.87 6.63 18.52
CA LYS A 172 -5.44 6.57 18.85
C LYS A 172 -4.54 6.88 17.66
N ALA A 173 -4.85 6.30 16.51
CA ALA A 173 -4.07 6.51 15.31
C ALA A 173 -4.09 7.99 14.86
N ILE A 174 -5.25 8.63 14.89
CA ILE A 174 -5.41 10.06 14.62
C ILE A 174 -4.64 10.91 15.64
N ALA A 175 -4.78 10.60 16.93
CA ALA A 175 -4.05 11.30 17.98
C ALA A 175 -2.52 11.16 17.87
N LEU A 176 -2.03 10.08 17.29
CA LEU A 176 -0.61 9.85 17.00
C LEU A 176 -0.13 10.54 15.72
N GLY A 177 -1.03 11.09 14.91
CA GLY A 177 -0.68 11.93 13.77
C GLY A 177 -1.10 11.40 12.40
N ALA A 178 -1.93 10.36 12.31
CA ALA A 178 -2.53 9.98 11.03
C ALA A 178 -3.65 10.97 10.66
N ASP A 179 -3.75 11.31 9.38
CA ASP A 179 -4.82 12.16 8.84
C ASP A 179 -6.03 11.33 8.40
N ALA A 180 -5.78 10.08 7.98
CA ALA A 180 -6.82 9.13 7.57
C ALA A 180 -6.43 7.69 7.95
N ILE A 181 -7.45 6.83 8.04
CA ILE A 181 -7.30 5.44 8.46
C ILE A 181 -7.90 4.52 7.39
N ALA A 182 -7.14 3.51 6.99
CA ALA A 182 -7.62 2.42 6.16
C ALA A 182 -7.92 1.18 7.01
N ILE A 183 -9.08 0.57 6.78
CA ILE A 183 -9.55 -0.59 7.52
C ILE A 183 -9.75 -1.75 6.55
N GLY A 184 -9.04 -2.86 6.76
CA GLY A 184 -9.14 -4.06 5.93
C GLY A 184 -9.84 -5.21 6.65
N HIS A 185 -9.10 -5.99 7.41
CA HIS A 185 -9.57 -7.23 8.05
C HIS A 185 -10.81 -7.07 8.92
N SER A 186 -10.89 -6.02 9.71
CA SER A 186 -12.05 -5.81 10.60
C SER A 186 -13.35 -5.66 9.81
N SER A 187 -13.31 -5.00 8.65
CA SER A 187 -14.46 -4.89 7.75
C SER A 187 -14.81 -6.25 7.13
N MET A 188 -13.82 -7.01 6.71
CA MET A 188 -14.03 -8.37 6.17
C MET A 188 -14.62 -9.30 7.23
N MET A 189 -14.14 -9.25 8.47
CA MET A 189 -14.67 -10.02 9.58
C MET A 189 -16.12 -9.63 9.90
N ALA A 190 -16.43 -8.33 9.89
CA ALA A 190 -17.80 -7.84 10.09
C ALA A 190 -18.77 -8.33 8.99
N LEU A 191 -18.27 -8.54 7.78
CA LEU A 191 -19.01 -9.12 6.65
C LEU A 191 -19.00 -10.66 6.66
N ASN A 192 -18.49 -11.27 7.73
CA ASN A 192 -18.39 -12.73 7.85
C ASN A 192 -17.56 -13.39 6.74
N CYS A 193 -16.48 -12.71 6.31
CA CYS A 193 -15.58 -13.19 5.24
C CYS A 193 -14.83 -14.49 5.63
N ASN A 194 -14.83 -14.84 6.90
CA ASN A 194 -14.09 -15.98 7.45
C ASN A 194 -14.91 -17.28 7.42
N LYS A 195 -15.78 -17.45 6.46
CA LYS A 195 -16.43 -18.75 6.23
C LYS A 195 -15.45 -19.70 5.57
N ASP A 196 -15.22 -20.83 6.21
CA ASP A 196 -14.67 -22.00 5.55
C ASP A 196 -15.61 -22.37 4.39
N ILE A 197 -15.03 -22.43 3.21
CA ILE A 197 -15.71 -22.85 1.99
C ILE A 197 -15.33 -24.31 1.76
#